data_7e7fac91d8102a75decdb1ab8dbb3e5f
#
_entry.id   7e7fac91d8102a75decdb1ab8dbb3e5f
#
_cell.length_a   1.000
_cell.length_b   1.000
_cell.length_c   1.000
_cell.angle_alpha   90.00
_cell.angle_beta   90.00
_cell.angle_gamma   90.00
#
_symmetry.space_group_name_H-M   'P 1'
#
loop_
_entity.id
_entity.type
_entity.pdbx_description
1 polymer ?
#
loop_
_entity_poly.entity_id
_entity_poly.type
_entity_poly.pdbx_seq_one_letter_code
_entity_poly.pdbx_strand_id
1 'polypeptide(L)'
;MQINQVIETYDQSAVDYDAIMKRYWHIEREPLIASLQLKPGQTVLDAAVGTGLNLSTYPEGVHVVGVDLSEKMIDEARKKRVSADITFQVSDICNLDFPDNSFDAAASGFTFCVVNDPVLALKEILRVTKPGAFIAILDYCKSQNPEIQKWQELIFDAASQLGFPTGKIKWDALMDYDELIYNSKLPIEVLVDDRIENPNSFLCGCQLLLKNSKA
;
A
#
# COMPACT_ATOMS: atom_id res chain seq x y z
N MET A 1 -0.65 -14.80 -7.17
CA MET A 1 -0.83 -15.78 -6.05
C MET A 1 -2.32 -16.02 -5.88
N GLN A 2 -2.78 -17.22 -5.49
CA GLN A 2 -4.20 -17.37 -5.15
C GLN A 2 -4.49 -16.61 -3.85
N ILE A 3 -5.67 -16.01 -3.74
CA ILE A 3 -6.06 -15.14 -2.61
C ILE A 3 -5.85 -15.83 -1.24
N ASN A 4 -6.19 -17.13 -1.16
CA ASN A 4 -6.00 -17.91 0.08
C ASN A 4 -4.52 -18.05 0.48
N GLN A 5 -3.59 -18.10 -0.48
CA GLN A 5 -2.16 -18.15 -0.18
C GLN A 5 -1.65 -16.80 0.35
N VAL A 6 -2.20 -15.69 -0.14
CA VAL A 6 -1.90 -14.36 0.39
C VAL A 6 -2.34 -14.28 1.85
N ILE A 7 -3.60 -14.61 2.13
CA ILE A 7 -4.17 -14.61 3.48
C ILE A 7 -3.31 -15.48 4.42
N GLU A 8 -3.03 -16.74 4.04
CA GLU A 8 -2.23 -17.64 4.86
C GLU A 8 -0.84 -17.09 5.18
N THR A 9 -0.17 -16.50 4.18
CA THR A 9 1.17 -15.91 4.35
C THR A 9 1.17 -14.77 5.36
N TYR A 10 0.21 -13.84 5.24
CA TYR A 10 0.09 -12.71 6.14
C TYR A 10 -0.42 -13.11 7.53
N ASP A 11 -1.33 -14.06 7.61
CA ASP A 11 -1.79 -14.63 8.87
C ASP A 11 -0.65 -15.26 9.70
N GLN A 12 0.29 -15.94 9.03
CA GLN A 12 1.45 -16.56 9.70
C GLN A 12 2.47 -15.53 10.18
N SER A 13 2.57 -14.40 9.52
CA SER A 13 3.55 -13.36 9.85
C SER A 13 3.02 -12.23 10.72
N ALA A 14 1.71 -12.16 10.97
CA ALA A 14 1.05 -11.01 11.58
C ALA A 14 1.71 -10.55 12.90
N VAL A 15 2.05 -11.48 13.80
CA VAL A 15 2.64 -11.17 15.12
C VAL A 15 4.02 -10.54 15.01
N ASP A 16 4.82 -11.02 14.05
CA ASP A 16 6.23 -10.60 13.87
C ASP A 16 6.38 -9.52 12.79
N TYR A 17 5.30 -9.17 12.11
CA TYR A 17 5.33 -8.31 10.92
C TYR A 17 5.97 -6.94 11.19
N ASP A 18 5.59 -6.28 12.29
CA ASP A 18 6.13 -4.96 12.63
C ASP A 18 7.65 -5.02 12.90
N ALA A 19 8.13 -6.10 13.55
CA ALA A 19 9.56 -6.30 13.80
C ALA A 19 10.32 -6.55 12.49
N ILE A 20 9.74 -7.31 11.57
CA ILE A 20 10.29 -7.57 10.23
C ILE A 20 10.37 -6.26 9.44
N MET A 21 9.29 -5.50 9.39
CA MET A 21 9.24 -4.22 8.67
C MET A 21 10.24 -3.22 9.24
N LYS A 22 10.33 -3.10 10.56
CA LYS A 22 11.31 -2.22 11.21
C LYS A 22 12.76 -2.60 10.90
N ARG A 23 13.06 -3.90 10.82
CA ARG A 23 14.42 -4.38 10.60
C ARG A 23 14.89 -4.21 9.16
N TYR A 24 14.01 -4.47 8.19
CA TYR A 24 14.39 -4.56 6.77
C TYR A 24 13.89 -3.40 5.93
N TRP A 25 12.84 -2.67 6.41
CA TRP A 25 12.05 -1.78 5.57
C TRP A 25 11.66 -0.49 6.31
N HIS A 26 12.64 0.13 6.96
CA HIS A 26 12.40 1.37 7.70
C HIS A 26 12.22 2.54 6.73
N ILE A 27 10.99 2.74 6.28
CA ILE A 27 10.56 3.93 5.52
C ILE A 27 9.56 4.71 6.38
N GLU A 28 9.81 6.00 6.51
CA GLU A 28 8.93 6.93 7.22
C GLU A 28 7.56 6.99 6.53
N ARG A 29 6.49 6.82 7.32
CA ARG A 29 5.10 6.80 6.82
C ARG A 29 4.39 8.13 7.04
N GLU A 30 4.94 8.99 7.90
CA GLU A 30 4.37 10.29 8.18
C GLU A 30 4.25 11.17 6.93
N PRO A 31 5.26 11.27 6.03
CA PRO A 31 5.12 12.06 4.80
C PRO A 31 4.00 11.54 3.89
N LEU A 32 3.78 10.23 3.85
CA LEU A 32 2.69 9.62 3.07
C LEU A 32 1.34 10.18 3.52
N ILE A 33 1.03 10.07 4.82
CA ILE A 33 -0.26 10.51 5.35
C ILE A 33 -0.39 12.03 5.35
N ALA A 34 0.70 12.76 5.64
CA ALA A 34 0.71 14.22 5.57
C ALA A 34 0.37 14.75 4.16
N SER A 35 0.80 14.05 3.11
CA SER A 35 0.51 14.44 1.72
C SER A 35 -0.99 14.48 1.39
N LEU A 36 -1.82 13.73 2.11
CA LEU A 36 -3.28 13.71 1.95
C LEU A 36 -3.96 15.00 2.43
N GLN A 37 -3.27 15.85 3.20
CA GLN A 37 -3.78 17.14 3.71
C GLN A 37 -5.14 17.01 4.45
N LEU A 38 -5.26 15.94 5.24
CA LEU A 38 -6.49 15.57 5.92
C LEU A 38 -6.98 16.64 6.90
N LYS A 39 -8.29 16.78 7.01
CA LYS A 39 -8.97 17.72 7.92
C LYS A 39 -9.88 16.96 8.88
N PRO A 40 -10.08 17.46 10.10
CA PRO A 40 -11.05 16.89 11.01
C PRO A 40 -12.44 16.71 10.35
N GLY A 41 -13.08 15.60 10.64
CA GLY A 41 -14.38 15.22 10.08
C GLY A 41 -14.32 14.49 8.74
N GLN A 42 -13.14 14.33 8.13
CA GLN A 42 -12.98 13.54 6.91
C GLN A 42 -12.90 12.04 7.21
N THR A 43 -13.38 11.24 6.25
CA THR A 43 -13.30 9.77 6.28
C THR A 43 -12.26 9.29 5.26
N VAL A 44 -11.32 8.47 5.72
CA VAL A 44 -10.17 8.00 4.95
C VAL A 44 -10.17 6.48 4.85
N LEU A 45 -9.92 5.95 3.66
CA LEU A 45 -9.65 4.53 3.47
C LEU A 45 -8.16 4.26 3.66
N ASP A 46 -7.80 3.36 4.60
CA ASP A 46 -6.46 2.74 4.65
C ASP A 46 -6.55 1.36 3.98
N ALA A 47 -6.17 1.31 2.71
CA ALA A 47 -6.31 0.14 1.85
C ALA A 47 -5.16 -0.84 2.07
N ALA A 48 -5.48 -2.05 2.55
CA ALA A 48 -4.57 -3.05 3.09
C ALA A 48 -3.82 -2.51 4.32
N VAL A 49 -4.59 -2.20 5.36
CA VAL A 49 -4.10 -1.59 6.60
C VAL A 49 -3.05 -2.44 7.33
N GLY A 50 -3.03 -3.75 7.08
CA GLY A 50 -2.14 -4.72 7.70
C GLY A 50 -2.22 -4.67 9.23
N THR A 51 -1.06 -4.67 9.87
CA THR A 51 -0.93 -4.49 11.33
C THR A 51 -1.14 -3.04 11.78
N GLY A 52 -1.48 -2.13 10.86
CA GLY A 52 -1.76 -0.73 11.20
C GLY A 52 -0.53 0.15 11.39
N LEU A 53 0.51 -0.03 10.60
CA LEU A 53 1.73 0.79 10.70
C LEU A 53 1.49 2.27 10.32
N ASN A 54 0.45 2.57 9.51
CA ASN A 54 0.09 3.95 9.19
C ASN A 54 -0.74 4.63 10.31
N LEU A 55 -1.39 3.86 11.17
CA LEU A 55 -2.46 4.36 12.04
C LEU A 55 -2.02 5.47 13.01
N SER A 56 -0.77 5.43 13.47
CA SER A 56 -0.22 6.44 14.38
C SER A 56 0.07 7.78 13.72
N THR A 57 0.06 7.85 12.38
CA THR A 57 0.35 9.06 11.60
C THR A 57 -0.90 9.82 11.17
N TYR A 58 -2.09 9.23 11.32
CA TYR A 58 -3.33 9.92 11.03
C TYR A 58 -3.61 11.01 12.07
N PRO A 59 -4.02 12.20 11.63
CA PRO A 59 -4.32 13.30 12.55
C PRO A 59 -5.59 13.03 13.36
N GLU A 60 -5.68 13.67 14.52
CA GLU A 60 -6.88 13.63 15.35
C GLU A 60 -8.09 14.23 14.63
N GLY A 61 -9.26 13.64 14.87
CA GLY A 61 -10.53 14.11 14.30
C GLY A 61 -10.85 13.57 12.91
N VAL A 62 -10.00 12.74 12.32
CA VAL A 62 -10.36 11.98 11.11
C VAL A 62 -10.90 10.61 11.49
N HIS A 63 -11.81 10.09 10.65
CA HIS A 63 -12.28 8.71 10.74
C HIS A 63 -11.54 7.86 9.71
N VAL A 64 -10.84 6.81 10.17
CA VAL A 64 -10.10 5.89 9.30
C VAL A 64 -10.87 4.57 9.19
N VAL A 65 -11.11 4.13 7.97
CA VAL A 65 -11.61 2.79 7.68
C VAL A 65 -10.45 1.96 7.16
N GLY A 66 -9.92 1.08 8.01
CA GLY A 66 -8.84 0.17 7.65
C GLY A 66 -9.41 -1.14 7.11
N VAL A 67 -9.01 -1.52 5.90
CA VAL A 67 -9.40 -2.79 5.30
C VAL A 67 -8.18 -3.67 5.06
N ASP A 68 -8.32 -4.99 5.27
CA ASP A 68 -7.29 -5.97 4.95
C ASP A 68 -7.94 -7.33 4.66
N LEU A 69 -7.27 -8.19 3.89
CA LEU A 69 -7.71 -9.56 3.64
C LEU A 69 -7.50 -10.48 4.85
N SER A 70 -6.49 -10.19 5.67
CA SER A 70 -6.11 -10.99 6.83
C SER A 70 -6.76 -10.46 8.10
N GLU A 71 -7.66 -11.24 8.69
CA GLU A 71 -8.23 -10.93 10.01
C GLU A 71 -7.13 -10.84 11.09
N LYS A 72 -6.07 -11.67 11.00
CA LYS A 72 -4.99 -11.64 11.99
C LYS A 72 -4.15 -10.38 11.91
N MET A 73 -3.95 -9.84 10.71
CA MET A 73 -3.32 -8.53 10.54
C MET A 73 -4.16 -7.44 11.20
N ILE A 74 -5.46 -7.45 10.97
CA ILE A 74 -6.41 -6.52 11.60
C ILE A 74 -6.40 -6.68 13.13
N ASP A 75 -6.29 -7.91 13.66
CA ASP A 75 -6.20 -8.14 15.10
C ASP A 75 -4.95 -7.51 15.73
N GLU A 76 -3.83 -7.49 15.02
CA GLU A 76 -2.64 -6.74 15.46
C GLU A 76 -2.86 -5.22 15.38
N ALA A 77 -3.53 -4.74 14.32
CA ALA A 77 -3.88 -3.33 14.18
C ALA A 77 -4.78 -2.82 15.32
N ARG A 78 -5.78 -3.63 15.72
CA ARG A 78 -6.70 -3.32 16.84
C ARG A 78 -6.00 -3.13 18.20
N LYS A 79 -4.80 -3.67 18.36
CA LYS A 79 -4.00 -3.53 19.61
C LYS A 79 -3.31 -2.17 19.70
N LYS A 80 -3.18 -1.45 18.60
CA LYS A 80 -2.50 -0.16 18.57
C LYS A 80 -3.36 0.94 19.19
N ARG A 81 -2.74 1.74 20.04
CA ARG A 81 -3.37 2.93 20.61
C ARG A 81 -3.02 4.12 19.75
N VAL A 82 -4.03 4.74 19.16
CA VAL A 82 -3.90 5.87 18.24
C VAL A 82 -4.95 6.94 18.56
N SER A 83 -4.74 8.15 18.08
CA SER A 83 -5.64 9.28 18.34
C SER A 83 -6.78 9.41 17.33
N ALA A 84 -6.64 8.83 16.14
CA ALA A 84 -7.71 8.81 15.15
C ALA A 84 -8.83 7.85 15.55
N ASP A 85 -10.06 8.12 15.09
CA ASP A 85 -11.18 7.18 15.21
C ASP A 85 -11.06 6.14 14.09
N ILE A 86 -11.04 4.84 14.45
CA ILE A 86 -10.75 3.78 13.49
C ILE A 86 -11.81 2.69 13.52
N THR A 87 -12.28 2.31 12.33
CA THR A 87 -13.04 1.08 12.10
C THR A 87 -12.26 0.14 11.20
N PHE A 88 -12.45 -1.16 11.39
CA PHE A 88 -11.78 -2.20 10.59
C PHE A 88 -12.79 -3.12 9.92
N GLN A 89 -12.48 -3.52 8.69
CA GLN A 89 -13.27 -4.47 7.92
C GLN A 89 -12.35 -5.43 7.18
N VAL A 90 -12.66 -6.74 7.22
CA VAL A 90 -12.02 -7.72 6.34
C VAL A 90 -12.58 -7.53 4.94
N SER A 91 -11.72 -7.17 3.98
CA SER A 91 -12.14 -6.88 2.61
C SER A 91 -10.99 -7.02 1.63
N ASP A 92 -11.32 -7.42 0.39
CA ASP A 92 -10.40 -7.40 -0.73
C ASP A 92 -10.39 -6.01 -1.37
N ILE A 93 -9.22 -5.38 -1.48
CA ILE A 93 -9.09 -4.07 -2.12
C ILE A 93 -9.42 -4.09 -3.62
N CYS A 94 -9.45 -5.28 -4.24
CA CYS A 94 -9.92 -5.47 -5.62
C CYS A 94 -11.46 -5.55 -5.72
N ASN A 95 -12.17 -5.63 -4.59
CA ASN A 95 -13.63 -5.71 -4.55
C ASN A 95 -14.14 -5.11 -3.23
N LEU A 96 -14.10 -3.80 -3.11
CA LEU A 96 -14.47 -3.07 -1.91
C LEU A 96 -15.99 -2.98 -1.73
N ASP A 97 -16.50 -3.44 -0.61
CA ASP A 97 -17.93 -3.37 -0.26
C ASP A 97 -18.28 -2.00 0.36
N PHE A 98 -18.04 -0.95 -0.42
CA PHE A 98 -18.42 0.43 -0.09
C PHE A 98 -19.09 1.08 -1.28
N PRO A 99 -20.07 1.98 -1.04
CA PRO A 99 -20.63 2.80 -2.10
C PRO A 99 -19.58 3.68 -2.81
N ASP A 100 -19.90 4.09 -4.02
CA ASP A 100 -19.08 5.08 -4.73
C ASP A 100 -18.97 6.37 -3.93
N ASN A 101 -17.82 7.03 -3.98
CA ASN A 101 -17.60 8.34 -3.35
C ASN A 101 -17.78 8.36 -1.82
N SER A 102 -17.49 7.25 -1.13
CA SER A 102 -17.60 7.12 0.32
C SER A 102 -16.48 7.83 1.08
N PHE A 103 -15.27 7.94 0.49
CA PHE A 103 -14.08 8.39 1.17
C PHE A 103 -13.56 9.74 0.65
N ASP A 104 -13.09 10.59 1.57
CA ASP A 104 -12.48 11.88 1.26
C ASP A 104 -11.03 11.75 0.77
N ALA A 105 -10.36 10.66 1.15
CA ALA A 105 -9.01 10.33 0.73
C ALA A 105 -8.76 8.82 0.88
N ALA A 106 -7.65 8.32 0.32
CA ALA A 106 -7.18 6.97 0.57
C ALA A 106 -5.66 6.94 0.76
N ALA A 107 -5.19 5.97 1.54
CA ALA A 107 -3.77 5.63 1.66
C ALA A 107 -3.58 4.13 1.43
N SER A 108 -2.38 3.75 0.96
CA SER A 108 -1.96 2.36 0.86
C SER A 108 -0.45 2.26 1.02
N GLY A 109 0.00 1.31 1.84
CA GLY A 109 1.42 1.13 2.10
C GLY A 109 1.88 -0.31 1.88
N PHE A 110 2.81 -0.53 0.93
CA PHE A 110 3.41 -1.84 0.61
C PHE A 110 2.38 -2.89 0.19
N THR A 111 1.48 -2.52 -0.71
CA THR A 111 0.32 -3.33 -1.09
C THR A 111 0.30 -3.70 -2.56
N PHE A 112 0.50 -2.73 -3.45
CA PHE A 112 0.37 -2.96 -4.89
C PHE A 112 1.43 -3.94 -5.41
N CYS A 113 2.58 -4.02 -4.75
CA CYS A 113 3.63 -5.01 -5.06
C CYS A 113 3.22 -6.46 -4.77
N VAL A 114 2.15 -6.71 -4.02
CA VAL A 114 1.69 -8.05 -3.63
C VAL A 114 0.26 -8.38 -4.08
N VAL A 115 -0.51 -7.39 -4.52
CA VAL A 115 -1.88 -7.60 -4.99
C VAL A 115 -1.88 -8.27 -6.37
N ASN A 116 -2.87 -9.14 -6.61
CA ASN A 116 -2.92 -9.91 -7.87
C ASN A 116 -3.25 -9.05 -9.09
N ASP A 117 -4.12 -8.07 -8.93
CA ASP A 117 -4.54 -7.13 -9.98
C ASP A 117 -4.44 -5.69 -9.47
N PRO A 118 -3.26 -5.06 -9.62
CA PRO A 118 -3.04 -3.71 -9.13
C PRO A 118 -3.90 -2.67 -9.86
N VAL A 119 -4.25 -2.90 -11.12
CA VAL A 119 -5.13 -2.01 -11.89
C VAL A 119 -6.55 -2.05 -11.32
N LEU A 120 -7.06 -3.25 -11.02
CA LEU A 120 -8.37 -3.41 -10.42
C LEU A 120 -8.42 -2.81 -9.01
N ALA A 121 -7.38 -3.04 -8.20
CA ALA A 121 -7.27 -2.44 -6.87
C ALA A 121 -7.31 -0.91 -6.94
N LEU A 122 -6.52 -0.30 -7.82
CA LEU A 122 -6.54 1.16 -7.99
C LEU A 122 -7.89 1.66 -8.50
N LYS A 123 -8.53 0.92 -9.43
CA LYS A 123 -9.87 1.25 -9.93
C LYS A 123 -10.92 1.24 -8.81
N GLU A 124 -10.87 0.26 -7.92
CA GLU A 124 -11.79 0.19 -6.78
C GLU A 124 -11.53 1.33 -5.77
N ILE A 125 -10.27 1.63 -5.47
CA ILE A 125 -9.92 2.79 -4.63
C ILE A 125 -10.44 4.09 -5.26
N LEU A 126 -10.29 4.26 -6.56
CA LEU A 126 -10.83 5.41 -7.28
C LEU A 126 -12.37 5.45 -7.24
N ARG A 127 -13.03 4.30 -7.36
CA ARG A 127 -14.48 4.21 -7.30
C ARG A 127 -15.03 4.69 -5.96
N VAL A 128 -14.45 4.20 -4.87
CA VAL A 128 -14.94 4.50 -3.52
C VAL A 128 -14.48 5.86 -2.99
N THR A 129 -13.45 6.47 -3.56
CA THR A 129 -13.04 7.83 -3.20
C THR A 129 -13.82 8.89 -3.99
N LYS A 130 -14.05 10.04 -3.39
CA LYS A 130 -14.75 11.18 -4.01
C LYS A 130 -13.96 11.75 -5.20
N PRO A 131 -14.63 12.37 -6.19
CA PRO A 131 -13.94 13.18 -7.19
C PRO A 131 -13.05 14.25 -6.51
N GLY A 132 -11.81 14.39 -6.99
CA GLY A 132 -10.83 15.31 -6.42
C GLY A 132 -10.12 14.81 -5.16
N ALA A 133 -10.46 13.62 -4.64
CA ALA A 133 -9.79 13.02 -3.49
C ALA A 133 -8.31 12.73 -3.77
N PHE A 134 -7.47 12.90 -2.75
CA PHE A 134 -6.08 12.47 -2.81
C PHE A 134 -5.94 10.99 -2.43
N ILE A 135 -5.06 10.31 -3.15
CA ILE A 135 -4.70 8.91 -2.91
C ILE A 135 -3.17 8.86 -2.78
N ALA A 136 -2.69 8.46 -1.60
CA ALA A 136 -1.28 8.36 -1.31
C ALA A 136 -0.85 6.89 -1.29
N ILE A 137 0.20 6.56 -2.03
CA ILE A 137 0.75 5.21 -2.15
C ILE A 137 2.24 5.25 -1.76
N LEU A 138 2.63 4.35 -0.87
CA LEU A 138 4.02 4.06 -0.53
C LEU A 138 4.28 2.59 -0.83
N ASP A 139 5.23 2.29 -1.72
CA ASP A 139 5.46 0.91 -2.12
C ASP A 139 6.89 0.67 -2.61
N TYR A 140 7.19 -0.58 -2.95
CA TYR A 140 8.39 -0.94 -3.69
C TYR A 140 8.16 -0.81 -5.18
N CYS A 141 9.18 -0.33 -5.89
CA CYS A 141 9.08 -0.11 -7.32
C CYS A 141 10.36 -0.56 -8.05
N LYS A 142 10.21 -0.73 -9.35
CA LYS A 142 11.36 -0.82 -10.25
C LYS A 142 12.14 0.49 -10.22
N SER A 143 13.47 0.39 -10.16
CA SER A 143 14.33 1.56 -10.32
C SER A 143 14.16 2.15 -11.71
N GLN A 144 14.23 3.46 -11.81
CA GLN A 144 14.31 4.14 -13.12
C GLN A 144 15.73 4.04 -13.73
N ASN A 145 16.72 3.63 -12.93
CA ASN A 145 18.07 3.35 -13.42
C ASN A 145 18.14 1.91 -13.98
N PRO A 146 18.41 1.71 -15.30
CA PRO A 146 18.42 0.39 -15.93
C PRO A 146 19.48 -0.58 -15.35
N GLU A 147 20.56 -0.06 -14.81
CA GLU A 147 21.59 -0.91 -14.20
C GLU A 147 21.13 -1.44 -12.84
N ILE A 148 20.51 -0.58 -12.02
CA ILE A 148 19.92 -1.00 -10.74
C ILE A 148 18.79 -1.98 -11.00
N GLN A 149 17.94 -1.72 -12.00
CA GLN A 149 16.84 -2.60 -12.38
C GLN A 149 17.33 -4.03 -12.70
N LYS A 150 18.42 -4.18 -13.46
CA LYS A 150 19.02 -5.50 -13.73
C LYS A 150 19.46 -6.21 -12.44
N TRP A 151 20.04 -5.47 -11.49
CA TRP A 151 20.42 -6.03 -10.20
C TRP A 151 19.21 -6.41 -9.36
N GLN A 152 18.16 -5.61 -9.39
CA GLN A 152 16.89 -5.94 -8.73
C GLN A 152 16.37 -7.28 -9.26
N GLU A 153 16.21 -7.43 -10.56
CA GLU A 153 15.74 -8.67 -11.21
C GLU A 153 16.61 -9.88 -10.80
N LEU A 154 17.93 -9.74 -10.86
CA LEU A 154 18.87 -10.81 -10.54
C LEU A 154 18.79 -11.25 -9.07
N ILE A 155 18.67 -10.30 -8.15
CA ILE A 155 18.60 -10.57 -6.71
C ILE A 155 17.28 -11.23 -6.35
N PHE A 156 16.18 -10.78 -6.94
CA PHE A 156 14.87 -11.37 -6.70
C PHE A 156 14.77 -12.78 -7.25
N ASP A 157 15.30 -13.03 -8.45
CA ASP A 157 15.38 -14.37 -9.00
C ASP A 157 16.21 -15.31 -8.13
N ALA A 158 17.38 -14.85 -7.68
CA ALA A 158 18.24 -15.63 -6.78
C ALA A 158 17.56 -15.90 -5.43
N ALA A 159 16.89 -14.92 -4.83
CA ALA A 159 16.18 -15.06 -3.57
C ALA A 159 15.03 -16.07 -3.69
N SER A 160 14.28 -16.00 -4.80
CA SER A 160 13.21 -16.97 -5.11
C SER A 160 13.73 -18.39 -5.22
N GLN A 161 14.86 -18.59 -5.91
CA GLN A 161 15.49 -19.92 -6.09
C GLN A 161 16.07 -20.48 -4.79
N LEU A 162 16.58 -19.62 -3.91
CA LEU A 162 17.19 -20.03 -2.63
C LEU A 162 16.15 -20.25 -1.51
N GLY A 163 14.86 -20.04 -1.78
CA GLY A 163 13.79 -20.29 -0.81
C GLY A 163 13.87 -19.38 0.41
N PHE A 164 14.44 -18.18 0.28
CA PHE A 164 14.39 -17.19 1.36
C PHE A 164 12.93 -16.95 1.78
N PRO A 165 12.65 -16.65 3.06
CA PRO A 165 11.29 -16.40 3.55
C PRO A 165 10.57 -15.30 2.77
N THR A 166 11.32 -14.40 2.15
CA THR A 166 10.86 -13.44 1.15
C THR A 166 10.37 -14.13 -0.15
N GLY A 167 10.78 -15.35 -0.44
CA GLY A 167 10.38 -16.12 -1.63
C GLY A 167 8.94 -16.65 -1.61
N LYS A 168 8.21 -16.48 -0.51
CA LYS A 168 6.75 -16.72 -0.48
C LYS A 168 5.95 -15.48 -0.88
N ILE A 169 6.49 -14.30 -0.69
CA ILE A 169 6.01 -13.10 -1.34
C ILE A 169 6.57 -13.16 -2.74
N LYS A 170 5.73 -13.28 -3.75
CA LYS A 170 6.16 -13.20 -5.13
C LYS A 170 6.76 -11.82 -5.38
N TRP A 171 8.04 -11.72 -5.23
CA TRP A 171 8.84 -10.58 -5.63
C TRP A 171 8.93 -10.43 -7.15
N ASP A 172 8.14 -11.24 -7.90
CA ASP A 172 7.91 -11.13 -9.34
C ASP A 172 7.34 -9.76 -9.73
N ALA A 173 7.03 -8.94 -8.75
CA ALA A 173 6.36 -7.69 -8.97
C ALA A 173 7.04 -6.54 -8.23
N LEU A 174 8.30 -6.28 -8.55
CA LEU A 174 8.71 -4.88 -8.49
C LEU A 174 7.70 -4.11 -9.34
N MET A 175 6.84 -3.36 -8.66
CA MET A 175 5.76 -2.66 -9.36
C MET A 175 6.34 -1.73 -10.42
N ASP A 176 5.90 -1.94 -11.64
CA ASP A 176 6.05 -0.97 -12.70
C ASP A 176 4.92 0.07 -12.56
N TYR A 177 5.21 1.09 -11.75
CA TYR A 177 4.24 2.16 -11.52
C TYR A 177 3.99 3.00 -12.77
N ASP A 178 4.93 3.04 -13.71
CA ASP A 178 4.72 3.75 -14.97
C ASP A 178 3.65 3.03 -15.79
N GLU A 179 3.67 1.68 -15.80
CA GLU A 179 2.61 0.87 -16.41
C GLU A 179 1.27 1.07 -15.70
N LEU A 180 1.26 1.02 -14.37
CA LEU A 180 0.04 1.20 -13.58
C LEU A 180 -0.60 2.59 -13.78
N ILE A 181 0.22 3.65 -13.75
CA ILE A 181 -0.26 5.03 -13.73
C ILE A 181 -0.58 5.52 -15.15
N TYR A 182 0.34 5.32 -16.10
CA TYR A 182 0.22 5.95 -17.43
C TYR A 182 -0.50 5.06 -18.44
N ASN A 183 -0.36 3.73 -18.33
CA ASN A 183 -0.94 2.81 -19.30
C ASN A 183 -2.32 2.27 -18.92
N SER A 184 -2.69 2.32 -17.63
CA SER A 184 -3.99 1.85 -17.14
C SER A 184 -5.18 2.66 -17.64
N LYS A 185 -4.96 3.90 -18.13
CA LYS A 185 -6.01 4.86 -18.54
C LYS A 185 -7.05 5.16 -17.46
N LEU A 186 -6.70 4.97 -16.21
CA LEU A 186 -7.55 5.34 -15.08
C LEU A 186 -7.65 6.88 -14.97
N PRO A 187 -8.76 7.42 -14.44
CA PRO A 187 -8.94 8.86 -14.29
C PRO A 187 -8.14 9.40 -13.09
N ILE A 188 -6.84 9.48 -13.25
CA ILE A 188 -5.90 9.95 -12.22
C ILE A 188 -5.06 11.11 -12.75
N GLU A 189 -4.75 12.04 -11.85
CA GLU A 189 -3.74 13.08 -12.02
C GLU A 189 -2.59 12.76 -11.07
N VAL A 190 -1.37 12.62 -11.59
CA VAL A 190 -0.17 12.36 -10.77
C VAL A 190 0.36 13.70 -10.27
N LEU A 191 0.35 13.91 -8.97
CA LEU A 191 0.83 15.14 -8.33
C LEU A 191 2.25 15.01 -7.81
N VAL A 192 2.60 13.81 -7.30
CA VAL A 192 3.95 13.47 -6.84
C VAL A 192 4.27 12.06 -7.31
N ASP A 193 5.45 11.87 -7.87
CA ASP A 193 6.08 10.58 -8.17
C ASP A 193 7.53 10.67 -7.69
N ASP A 194 7.74 10.35 -6.42
CA ASP A 194 9.05 10.39 -5.79
C ASP A 194 9.60 8.96 -5.68
N ARG A 195 10.73 8.73 -6.34
CA ARG A 195 11.42 7.43 -6.37
C ARG A 195 12.59 7.47 -5.41
N ILE A 196 12.46 6.74 -4.31
CA ILE A 196 13.43 6.70 -3.22
C ILE A 196 14.43 5.59 -3.51
N GLU A 197 15.58 5.95 -4.06
CA GLU A 197 16.69 5.01 -4.24
C GLU A 197 17.52 4.93 -2.96
N ASN A 198 17.71 3.73 -2.43
CA ASN A 198 18.60 3.51 -1.32
C ASN A 198 20.01 3.15 -1.87
N PRO A 199 21.03 4.01 -1.70
CA PRO A 199 22.36 3.77 -2.25
C PRO A 199 23.08 2.55 -1.65
N ASN A 200 22.58 2.03 -0.52
CA ASN A 200 23.13 0.85 0.15
C ASN A 200 22.27 -0.41 -0.07
N SER A 201 21.26 -0.33 -0.94
CA SER A 201 20.32 -1.41 -1.19
C SER A 201 19.83 -1.33 -2.63
N PHE A 202 19.56 -2.49 -3.24
CA PHE A 202 18.91 -2.57 -4.55
C PHE A 202 17.38 -2.36 -4.47
N LEU A 203 16.88 -1.96 -3.30
CA LEU A 203 15.47 -1.70 -3.10
C LEU A 203 15.19 -0.24 -3.38
N CYS A 204 14.23 -0.03 -4.26
CA CYS A 204 13.67 1.28 -4.53
C CYS A 204 12.27 1.33 -3.91
N GLY A 205 12.01 2.39 -3.15
CA GLY A 205 10.68 2.77 -2.76
C GLY A 205 10.10 3.80 -3.71
N CYS A 206 8.79 3.93 -3.74
CA CYS A 206 8.13 5.06 -4.36
C CYS A 206 7.07 5.62 -3.42
N GLN A 207 6.99 6.93 -3.39
CA GLN A 207 5.90 7.66 -2.79
C GLN A 207 5.14 8.39 -3.88
N LEU A 208 3.87 8.04 -4.06
CA LEU A 208 3.00 8.64 -5.05
C LEU A 208 1.90 9.41 -4.36
N LEU A 209 1.59 10.57 -4.87
CA LEU A 209 0.36 11.29 -4.58
C LEU A 209 -0.44 11.44 -5.86
N LEU A 210 -1.58 10.79 -5.90
CA LEU A 210 -2.50 10.80 -7.01
C LEU A 210 -3.73 11.61 -6.62
N LYS A 211 -4.37 12.23 -7.61
CA LYS A 211 -5.67 12.86 -7.45
C LYS A 211 -6.70 12.14 -8.31
N ASN A 212 -7.82 11.78 -7.72
CA ASN A 212 -8.94 11.19 -8.42
C ASN A 212 -9.57 12.21 -9.37
N SER A 213 -9.37 12.04 -10.67
CA SER A 213 -9.85 12.98 -11.70
C SER A 213 -11.16 12.51 -12.35
N LYS A 214 -11.87 11.55 -11.74
CA LYS A 214 -13.19 11.15 -12.27
C LYS A 214 -14.18 12.34 -12.22
N ALA A 215 -15.06 12.38 -13.21
CA ALA A 215 -16.11 13.42 -13.32
C ALA A 215 -17.24 13.18 -12.34
#